data_2b3ee81b87aca3d02bf1d821947b435d
#
_entry.id   2b3ee81b87aca3d02bf1d821947b435d
#
_cell.length_a   1.000
_cell.length_b   1.000
_cell.length_c   1.000
_cell.angle_alpha   90.00
_cell.angle_beta   90.00
_cell.angle_gamma   90.00
#
_symmetry.space_group_name_H-M   'P 1'
#
loop_
_entity.id
_entity.type
_entity.pdbx_description
1 polymer ?
#
loop_
_entity_poly.entity_id
_entity_poly.type
_entity_poly.pdbx_seq_one_letter_code
_entity_poly.pdbx_strand_id
1 'polypeptide(L)'
;MPDLSNFLGASVAGYSLDKILSALATLLVCLIAVKLIMKLLTRLLSRTQKLGDRLQKLLLTAVKVILYVLTLIITAEALGFNTSSLTALLSVLTLGVTLAAEDILGNVAG
;
A
#
# COMPACT_ATOMS: atom_id res chain seq x y z
N MET A 1 21.71 -6.59 26.11
CA MET A 1 21.52 -5.20 26.55
C MET A 1 20.29 -5.11 27.44
N PRO A 2 20.52 -4.82 28.74
CA PRO A 2 19.38 -4.74 29.67
C PRO A 2 18.42 -3.62 29.34
N ASP A 3 18.90 -2.49 28.84
CA ASP A 3 18.05 -1.37 28.48
C ASP A 3 17.13 -1.73 27.31
N LEU A 4 17.67 -2.44 26.32
CA LEU A 4 16.89 -2.88 25.17
C LEU A 4 15.85 -3.90 25.59
N SER A 5 16.21 -4.83 26.44
CA SER A 5 15.30 -5.83 26.99
C SER A 5 14.17 -5.17 27.76
N ASN A 6 14.50 -4.18 28.59
CA ASN A 6 13.51 -3.43 29.37
C ASN A 6 12.61 -2.60 28.46
N PHE A 7 13.19 -1.97 27.45
CA PHE A 7 12.43 -1.20 26.46
C PHE A 7 11.47 -2.10 25.69
N LEU A 8 11.97 -3.24 25.21
CA LEU A 8 11.14 -4.22 24.50
C LEU A 8 10.05 -4.79 25.41
N GLY A 9 10.41 -5.09 26.68
CA GLY A 9 9.45 -5.57 27.65
C GLY A 9 8.36 -4.55 27.94
N ALA A 10 8.74 -3.29 28.10
CA ALA A 10 7.80 -2.22 28.36
C ALA A 10 6.93 -1.94 27.13
N SER A 11 7.53 -1.93 25.95
CA SER A 11 6.81 -1.75 24.68
C SER A 11 5.88 -2.90 24.38
N VAL A 12 6.31 -4.11 24.68
CA VAL A 12 5.58 -5.34 24.38
C VAL A 12 4.56 -5.65 25.48
N ALA A 13 4.61 -4.94 26.61
CA ALA A 13 3.62 -5.11 27.68
C ALA A 13 2.20 -4.90 27.16
N GLY A 14 2.00 -4.01 26.18
CA GLY A 14 0.73 -3.79 25.53
C GLY A 14 0.52 -4.60 24.25
N TYR A 15 1.59 -5.21 23.72
CA TYR A 15 1.58 -5.98 22.48
C TYR A 15 2.39 -7.24 22.68
N SER A 16 1.88 -8.35 22.19
CA SER A 16 2.63 -9.60 22.24
C SER A 16 3.78 -9.55 21.23
N LEU A 17 4.86 -10.23 21.54
CA LEU A 17 6.02 -10.34 20.65
C LEU A 17 5.58 -10.93 19.30
N ASP A 18 4.64 -11.87 19.34
CA ASP A 18 4.08 -12.48 18.15
C ASP A 18 3.42 -11.46 17.23
N LYS A 19 2.70 -10.49 17.78
CA LYS A 19 2.08 -9.42 17.00
C LYS A 19 3.11 -8.56 16.30
N ILE A 20 4.19 -8.22 17.00
CA ILE A 20 5.26 -7.41 16.44
C ILE A 20 5.97 -8.16 15.31
N LEU A 21 6.27 -9.44 15.53
CA LEU A 21 6.87 -10.28 14.50
C LEU A 21 5.95 -10.45 13.29
N SER A 22 4.66 -10.65 13.55
CA SER A 22 3.66 -10.75 12.48
C SER A 22 3.58 -9.45 11.68
N ALA A 23 3.61 -8.30 12.37
CA ALA A 23 3.57 -7.01 11.72
C ALA A 23 4.79 -6.78 10.84
N LEU A 24 5.98 -7.14 11.34
CA LEU A 24 7.21 -7.01 10.57
C LEU A 24 7.19 -7.93 9.34
N ALA A 25 6.75 -9.16 9.51
CA ALA A 25 6.65 -10.11 8.41
C ALA A 25 5.64 -9.60 7.37
N THR A 26 4.50 -9.11 7.82
CA THR A 26 3.46 -8.54 6.96
C THR A 26 4.01 -7.34 6.19
N LEU A 27 4.73 -6.46 6.87
CA LEU A 27 5.34 -5.29 6.25
C LEU A 27 6.32 -5.69 5.15
N LEU A 28 7.18 -6.67 5.43
CA LEU A 28 8.15 -7.15 4.44
C LEU A 28 7.45 -7.75 3.22
N VAL A 29 6.46 -8.59 3.45
CA VAL A 29 5.70 -9.21 2.36
C VAL A 29 4.99 -8.15 1.53
N CYS A 30 4.37 -7.15 2.19
CA CYS A 30 3.68 -6.07 1.50
C CYS A 30 4.65 -5.23 0.67
N LEU A 31 5.82 -4.91 1.21
CA LEU A 31 6.83 -4.14 0.48
C LEU A 31 7.32 -4.89 -0.75
N ILE A 32 7.54 -6.20 -0.61
CA ILE A 32 7.94 -7.04 -1.74
C ILE A 32 6.82 -7.06 -2.78
N ALA A 33 5.58 -7.23 -2.34
CA ALA A 33 4.42 -7.22 -3.23
C ALA A 33 4.28 -5.90 -3.97
N VAL A 34 4.46 -4.78 -3.27
CA VAL A 34 4.41 -3.44 -3.88
C VAL A 34 5.47 -3.31 -4.97
N LYS A 35 6.69 -3.74 -4.69
CA LYS A 35 7.78 -3.69 -5.66
C LYS A 35 7.46 -4.53 -6.89
N LEU A 36 6.95 -5.75 -6.68
CA LEU A 36 6.61 -6.64 -7.79
C LEU A 36 5.48 -6.07 -8.63
N ILE A 37 4.43 -5.56 -7.99
CA ILE A 37 3.27 -4.96 -8.68
C ILE A 37 3.72 -3.74 -9.47
N MET A 38 4.53 -2.86 -8.86
CA MET A 38 5.01 -1.67 -9.53
C MET A 38 5.92 -2.01 -10.71
N LYS A 39 6.78 -3.01 -10.55
CA LYS A 39 7.65 -3.47 -11.63
C LYS A 39 6.84 -4.00 -12.80
N LEU A 40 5.84 -4.82 -12.51
CA LEU A 40 4.95 -5.38 -13.53
C LEU A 40 4.16 -4.28 -14.23
N LEU A 41 3.61 -3.36 -13.45
CA LEU A 41 2.82 -2.26 -13.98
C LEU A 41 3.66 -1.35 -14.87
N THR A 42 4.87 -1.02 -14.44
CA THR A 42 5.81 -0.22 -15.23
C THR A 42 6.13 -0.91 -16.55
N ARG A 43 6.35 -2.22 -16.50
CA ARG A 43 6.65 -3.01 -17.71
C ARG A 43 5.47 -3.01 -18.66
N LEU A 44 4.26 -3.21 -18.14
CA LEU A 44 3.05 -3.22 -18.95
C LEU A 44 2.77 -1.86 -19.59
N LEU A 45 2.92 -0.78 -18.79
CA LEU A 45 2.67 0.57 -19.28
C LEU A 45 3.72 1.01 -20.29
N SER A 46 4.96 0.58 -20.15
CA SER A 46 6.01 0.93 -21.11
C SER A 46 5.81 0.24 -22.45
N ARG A 47 5.11 -0.90 -22.46
CA ARG A 47 4.75 -1.58 -23.70
C ARG A 47 3.61 -0.90 -24.43
N THR A 48 2.75 -0.22 -23.68
CA THR A 48 1.58 0.47 -24.23
C THR A 48 1.94 1.93 -24.50
N GLN A 49 2.45 2.20 -25.69
CA GLN A 49 2.85 3.55 -26.08
C GLN A 49 1.66 4.49 -26.34
N LYS A 50 0.44 3.98 -26.24
CA LYS A 50 -0.77 4.78 -26.46
C LYS A 50 -0.98 5.83 -25.39
N LEU A 51 -0.47 5.58 -24.17
CA LEU A 51 -0.54 6.53 -23.07
C LEU A 51 0.69 7.42 -23.08
N GLY A 52 0.49 8.73 -22.98
CA GLY A 52 1.60 9.67 -22.89
C GLY A 52 2.40 9.47 -21.61
N ASP A 53 3.66 9.87 -21.63
CA ASP A 53 4.56 9.72 -20.47
C ASP A 53 3.98 10.36 -19.22
N ARG A 54 3.31 11.51 -19.36
CA ARG A 54 2.70 12.23 -18.26
C ARG A 54 1.59 11.39 -17.61
N LEU A 55 0.75 10.77 -18.43
CA LEU A 55 -0.35 9.94 -17.96
C LEU A 55 0.17 8.68 -17.29
N GLN A 56 1.20 8.06 -17.86
CA GLN A 56 1.85 6.90 -17.27
C GLN A 56 2.41 7.20 -15.89
N LYS A 57 3.11 8.33 -15.75
CA LYS A 57 3.65 8.76 -14.46
C LYS A 57 2.55 9.00 -13.44
N LEU A 58 1.46 9.63 -13.87
CA LEU A 58 0.33 9.91 -13.00
C LEU A 58 -0.29 8.61 -12.49
N LEU A 59 -0.54 7.65 -13.38
CA LEU A 59 -1.10 6.36 -13.02
C LEU A 59 -0.18 5.58 -12.08
N LEU A 60 1.11 5.55 -12.39
CA LEU A 60 2.09 4.86 -11.55
C LEU A 60 2.17 5.47 -10.17
N THR A 61 2.17 6.80 -10.08
CA THR A 61 2.20 7.51 -8.81
C THR A 61 0.95 7.21 -8.00
N ALA A 62 -0.22 7.24 -8.63
CA ALA A 62 -1.49 6.96 -7.96
C ALA A 62 -1.52 5.55 -7.39
N VAL A 63 -1.14 4.56 -8.18
CA VAL A 63 -1.09 3.17 -7.74
C VAL A 63 -0.09 3.00 -6.62
N LYS A 64 1.08 3.62 -6.74
CA LYS A 64 2.13 3.56 -5.72
C LYS A 64 1.63 4.10 -4.38
N VAL A 65 0.97 5.26 -4.40
CA VAL A 65 0.43 5.87 -3.19
C VAL A 65 -0.61 4.96 -2.55
N ILE A 66 -1.53 4.43 -3.35
CA ILE A 66 -2.56 3.51 -2.87
C ILE A 66 -1.94 2.27 -2.23
N LEU A 67 -0.94 1.68 -2.87
CA LEU A 67 -0.26 0.50 -2.37
C LEU A 67 0.47 0.76 -1.06
N TYR A 68 1.11 1.92 -0.93
CA TYR A 68 1.78 2.30 0.31
C TYR A 68 0.78 2.53 1.44
N VAL A 69 -0.33 3.21 1.16
CA VAL A 69 -1.39 3.43 2.16
C VAL A 69 -1.96 2.08 2.60
N LEU A 70 -2.19 1.19 1.65
CA LEU A 70 -2.69 -0.16 1.93
C LEU A 70 -1.72 -0.93 2.82
N THR A 71 -0.42 -0.83 2.53
CA THR A 71 0.62 -1.45 3.34
C THR A 71 0.59 -0.94 4.77
N LEU A 72 0.43 0.37 4.95
CA LEU A 72 0.34 0.98 6.27
C LEU A 72 -0.88 0.46 7.04
N ILE A 73 -2.02 0.38 6.37
CA ILE A 73 -3.26 -0.10 6.99
C ILE A 73 -3.12 -1.56 7.41
N ILE A 74 -2.60 -2.41 6.53
CA ILE A 74 -2.42 -3.83 6.82
C ILE A 74 -1.45 -4.01 7.98
N THR A 75 -0.35 -3.25 8.00
CA THR A 75 0.63 -3.31 9.07
C THR A 75 0.00 -2.86 10.40
N ALA A 76 -0.79 -1.79 10.37
CA ALA A 76 -1.48 -1.30 11.57
C ALA A 76 -2.46 -2.34 12.10
N GLU A 77 -3.20 -3.01 11.22
CA GLU A 77 -4.11 -4.10 11.62
C GLU A 77 -3.34 -5.25 12.26
N ALA A 78 -2.19 -5.60 11.71
CA ALA A 78 -1.34 -6.66 12.26
C ALA A 78 -0.85 -6.31 13.66
N LEU A 79 -0.69 -5.02 13.96
CA LEU A 79 -0.33 -4.53 15.30
C LEU A 79 -1.53 -4.49 16.25
N GLY A 80 -2.75 -4.65 15.74
CA GLY A 80 -3.95 -4.66 16.56
C GLY A 80 -4.70 -3.34 16.60
N PHE A 81 -4.32 -2.38 15.77
CA PHE A 81 -5.05 -1.11 15.69
C PHE A 81 -6.37 -1.30 14.94
N ASN A 82 -7.37 -0.53 15.36
CA ASN A 82 -8.65 -0.52 14.66
C ASN A 82 -8.53 0.39 13.45
N THR A 83 -8.51 -0.22 12.26
CA THR A 83 -8.32 0.50 11.00
C THR A 83 -9.61 0.57 10.17
N SER A 84 -10.77 0.34 10.80
CA SER A 84 -12.06 0.35 10.09
C SER A 84 -12.28 1.65 9.34
N SER A 85 -12.05 2.79 10.00
CA SER A 85 -12.22 4.11 9.39
C SER A 85 -11.24 4.33 8.25
N LEU A 86 -9.99 3.90 8.43
CA LEU A 86 -8.96 4.03 7.39
C LEU A 86 -9.29 3.16 6.18
N THR A 87 -9.79 1.96 6.43
CA THR A 87 -10.19 1.05 5.35
C THR A 87 -11.36 1.62 4.56
N ALA A 88 -12.34 2.20 5.25
CA ALA A 88 -13.48 2.86 4.60
C ALA A 88 -13.01 4.03 3.74
N LEU A 89 -12.10 4.85 4.27
CA LEU A 89 -11.53 5.98 3.54
C LEU A 89 -10.78 5.50 2.30
N LEU A 90 -9.99 4.45 2.46
CA LEU A 90 -9.24 3.86 1.36
C LEU A 90 -10.16 3.32 0.27
N SER A 91 -11.28 2.70 0.67
CA SER A 91 -12.29 2.20 -0.27
C SER A 91 -12.87 3.31 -1.11
N VAL A 92 -13.22 4.43 -0.48
CA VAL A 92 -13.75 5.62 -1.18
C VAL A 92 -12.69 6.17 -2.14
N LEU A 93 -11.45 6.26 -1.68
CA LEU A 93 -10.34 6.76 -2.48
C LEU A 93 -10.08 5.86 -3.68
N THR A 94 -10.10 4.54 -3.47
CA THR A 94 -9.90 3.55 -4.54
C THR A 94 -11.03 3.65 -5.56
N LEU A 95 -12.26 3.81 -5.10
CA LEU A 95 -13.41 3.99 -5.99
C LEU A 95 -13.25 5.25 -6.83
N GLY A 96 -12.86 6.35 -6.20
CA GLY A 96 -12.62 7.61 -6.90
C GLY A 96 -11.54 7.49 -7.98
N VAL A 97 -10.43 6.83 -7.65
CA VAL A 97 -9.34 6.60 -8.61
C VAL A 97 -9.80 5.69 -9.74
N THR A 98 -10.57 4.66 -9.42
CA THR A 98 -11.10 3.74 -10.42
C THR A 98 -12.02 4.45 -11.40
N LEU A 99 -12.93 5.30 -10.89
CA LEU A 99 -13.83 6.08 -11.74
C LEU A 99 -13.06 7.07 -12.60
N ALA A 100 -12.05 7.72 -12.02
CA ALA A 100 -11.20 8.64 -12.77
C ALA A 100 -10.44 7.90 -13.87
N ALA A 101 -9.92 6.73 -13.57
CA ALA A 101 -9.20 5.90 -14.55
C ALA A 101 -10.13 5.45 -15.67
N GLU A 102 -11.35 5.04 -15.33
CA GLU A 102 -12.35 4.66 -16.33
C GLU A 102 -12.68 5.83 -17.25
N ASP A 103 -12.84 7.02 -16.68
CA ASP A 103 -13.15 8.22 -17.44
C ASP A 103 -12.02 8.57 -18.40
N ILE A 104 -10.77 8.51 -17.92
CA ILE A 104 -9.58 8.77 -18.73
C ILE A 104 -9.49 7.74 -19.86
N LEU A 105 -9.66 6.46 -19.53
CA LEU A 105 -9.59 5.39 -20.52
C LEU A 105 -10.73 5.51 -21.53
N GLY A 106 -11.91 5.89 -21.07
CA GLY A 106 -13.06 6.13 -21.95
C GLY A 106 -12.77 7.23 -22.96
N ASN A 107 -12.18 8.33 -22.50
CA ASN A 107 -11.82 9.45 -23.35
C ASN A 107 -10.71 9.07 -24.34
N VAL A 108 -9.75 8.26 -23.91
CA VAL A 108 -8.67 7.82 -24.78
C VAL A 108 -9.19 6.80 -25.80
N ALA A 109 -10.09 5.93 -25.39
CA ALA A 109 -10.67 4.92 -26.28
C ALA A 109 -11.72 5.51 -27.21
N GLY A 110 -12.39 6.55 -26.77
CA GLY A 110 -13.41 7.22 -27.55
C GLY A 110 -12.88 8.23 -28.51
#